data_654f147948ee8cfb99bb25028377a30d
#
_entry.id   654f147948ee8cfb99bb25028377a30d
#
_cell.length_a   1.000
_cell.length_b   1.000
_cell.length_c   1.000
_cell.angle_alpha   90.00
_cell.angle_beta   90.00
_cell.angle_gamma   90.00
#
_symmetry.space_group_name_H-M   'P 1'
#
loop_
_entity.id
_entity.type
_entity.pdbx_description
1 polymer ?
#
loop_
_entity_poly.entity_id
_entity_poly.type
_entity_poly.pdbx_seq_one_letter_code
_entity_poly.pdbx_strand_id
1 'polypeptide(L)'
;MGGRERIGTGLEECGSAAASMESRVIPLSRLLVAPHPAGTVVSFGTEGTCTIADLRAQVSSLASRLEPVKGGRLLLHCDDAHAFAVGLLAAAQLGSLAVLPPSRQPGALRRLAPDVAGVLLDGTSRPAALHGRPCWHPLEGQHPPRTLVAVDRDTHVAKIFTSGTTGSQKPATKALRHLEDEVIALEAQFGALLGPSTRILATMSPQHLYGLLFRVAWPLASGRPFLRSPLLHPEELTSHFAGATPFALATTPAALRHLVEKLAPHRGVCRAVFSSGGPLSAALARRVTDALGAPPWEVYGSTETGGIAVRQQWSGGEPWHPLPGVDVATEDGCLVVTSPFISEGRPQRDGRMRFVLGDRVSFHADGDFELMGRADRVVKIAEKRLSLPEMEQRLKTHPAVAEAVLVALEHRGETRVGAVIVPAQAGRIVLAESGRRGLSKTLMEHLSPDFDRVLLPRVWRVVDELPCDAQGKTPIATLLALFVAGEGAPRKPEVIAVRRERQQLECQLRIPENLAFLDGHFPSFPIVAGVVQLHFVMGALEELLGTTARLATLEALKFRDLLLPGQEFLLRVEVAENGERFEFVLADAQQPGRVFSSGRGRLRIDP
;
A
#
# COMPACT_ATOMS: atom_id res chain seq x y z
N MET A 1 39.85 10.80 -50.93
CA MET A 1 40.65 10.63 -49.71
C MET A 1 39.82 11.18 -48.56
N GLY A 2 39.22 10.32 -47.78
CA GLY A 2 38.38 10.67 -46.63
C GLY A 2 38.37 9.51 -45.67
N GLY A 3 39.08 9.64 -44.56
CA GLY A 3 39.27 8.64 -43.55
C GLY A 3 37.97 8.27 -42.85
N ARG A 4 37.73 6.96 -42.73
CA ARG A 4 36.74 6.37 -41.85
C ARG A 4 37.40 6.18 -40.47
N GLU A 5 37.10 7.03 -39.54
CA GLU A 5 37.34 6.73 -38.12
C GLU A 5 36.36 5.63 -37.64
N ARG A 6 36.93 4.54 -37.20
CA ARG A 6 36.21 3.47 -36.51
C ARG A 6 35.95 3.92 -35.07
N ILE A 7 34.70 4.07 -34.71
CA ILE A 7 34.29 4.18 -33.30
C ILE A 7 34.45 2.78 -32.70
N GLY A 8 35.47 2.60 -31.85
CA GLY A 8 35.78 1.37 -31.15
C GLY A 8 34.82 1.15 -29.96
N THR A 9 34.23 0.04 -29.96
CA THR A 9 33.78 -0.89 -28.90
C THR A 9 33.71 -0.37 -27.45
N GLY A 10 32.52 0.13 -27.06
CA GLY A 10 32.11 0.29 -25.67
C GLY A 10 31.55 -0.97 -25.00
N LEU A 11 31.79 -2.16 -25.58
CA LEU A 11 31.25 -3.44 -25.04
C LEU A 11 32.17 -4.13 -24.02
N GLU A 12 33.44 -3.80 -23.98
CA GLU A 12 34.37 -4.39 -22.99
C GLU A 12 34.34 -3.70 -21.63
N GLU A 13 34.01 -2.40 -21.56
CA GLU A 13 33.89 -1.69 -20.28
C GLU A 13 32.59 -2.05 -19.51
N CYS A 14 31.52 -2.43 -20.21
CA CYS A 14 30.28 -2.87 -19.57
C CYS A 14 30.41 -4.25 -18.89
N GLY A 15 31.19 -5.16 -19.49
CA GLY A 15 31.48 -6.48 -18.90
C GLY A 15 32.34 -6.43 -17.63
N SER A 16 33.31 -5.52 -17.55
CA SER A 16 34.18 -5.32 -16.38
C SER A 16 33.44 -4.67 -15.19
N ALA A 17 32.53 -3.74 -15.45
CA ALA A 17 31.68 -3.11 -14.43
C ALA A 17 30.67 -4.12 -13.85
N ALA A 18 30.05 -4.95 -14.67
CA ALA A 18 29.13 -6.00 -14.23
C ALA A 18 29.84 -7.05 -13.37
N ALA A 19 31.02 -7.53 -13.78
CA ALA A 19 31.81 -8.49 -13.00
C ALA A 19 32.32 -7.91 -11.67
N SER A 20 32.62 -6.60 -11.58
CA SER A 20 33.00 -5.94 -10.32
C SER A 20 31.83 -5.66 -9.39
N MET A 21 30.59 -5.58 -9.91
CA MET A 21 29.35 -5.39 -9.13
C MET A 21 28.80 -6.72 -8.59
N GLU A 22 28.94 -7.83 -9.30
CA GLU A 22 28.60 -9.18 -8.79
C GLU A 22 29.40 -9.55 -7.53
N SER A 23 30.57 -8.93 -7.30
CA SER A 23 31.39 -9.16 -6.11
C SER A 23 30.86 -8.53 -4.81
N ARG A 24 29.82 -7.70 -4.85
CA ARG A 24 29.27 -6.99 -3.69
C ARG A 24 28.05 -7.65 -3.05
N VAL A 25 27.30 -8.45 -3.80
CA VAL A 25 26.09 -9.11 -3.30
C VAL A 25 26.43 -10.49 -2.73
N ILE A 26 26.11 -10.70 -1.46
CA ILE A 26 26.20 -12.02 -0.85
C ILE A 26 24.87 -12.74 -1.04
N PRO A 27 24.81 -13.87 -1.76
CA PRO A 27 23.57 -14.61 -1.94
C PRO A 27 22.91 -14.99 -0.61
N LEU A 28 21.61 -14.89 -0.50
CA LEU A 28 20.84 -15.23 0.71
C LEU A 28 21.10 -16.68 1.16
N SER A 29 21.28 -17.58 0.20
CA SER A 29 21.62 -19.00 0.42
C SER A 29 22.94 -19.19 1.16
N ARG A 30 23.88 -18.23 1.08
CA ARG A 30 25.20 -18.26 1.72
C ARG A 30 25.37 -17.20 2.81
N LEU A 31 24.40 -16.33 3.02
CA LEU A 31 24.48 -15.17 3.92
C LEU A 31 24.96 -15.54 5.34
N LEU A 32 24.44 -16.64 5.85
CA LEU A 32 24.72 -17.08 7.22
C LEU A 32 26.11 -17.71 7.41
N VAL A 33 26.76 -18.15 6.33
CA VAL A 33 28.08 -18.82 6.35
C VAL A 33 29.18 -18.02 5.67
N ALA A 34 28.82 -17.03 4.86
CA ALA A 34 29.80 -16.17 4.18
C ALA A 34 30.61 -15.35 5.19
N PRO A 35 31.89 -15.03 4.89
CA PRO A 35 32.67 -14.16 5.74
C PRO A 35 32.09 -12.74 5.77
N HIS A 36 31.91 -12.21 6.97
CA HIS A 36 31.50 -10.82 7.22
C HIS A 36 32.38 -10.25 8.34
N PRO A 37 32.67 -8.94 8.33
CA PRO A 37 33.21 -8.29 9.51
C PRO A 37 32.25 -8.45 10.70
N ALA A 38 32.76 -8.78 11.87
CA ALA A 38 31.94 -9.12 13.04
C ALA A 38 30.94 -8.01 13.45
N GLY A 39 31.29 -6.75 13.23
CA GLY A 39 30.46 -5.58 13.54
C GLY A 39 29.56 -5.12 12.41
N THR A 40 29.38 -5.88 11.31
CA THR A 40 28.49 -5.51 10.21
C THR A 40 27.06 -5.37 10.71
N VAL A 41 26.53 -4.14 10.70
CA VAL A 41 25.15 -3.83 11.12
C VAL A 41 24.20 -4.33 10.04
N VAL A 42 23.20 -5.11 10.44
CA VAL A 42 22.14 -5.66 9.58
C VAL A 42 20.87 -4.85 9.69
N SER A 43 20.50 -4.49 10.91
CA SER A 43 19.27 -3.75 11.16
C SER A 43 19.43 -2.78 12.33
N PHE A 44 18.55 -1.79 12.37
CA PHE A 44 18.54 -0.78 13.42
C PHE A 44 17.10 -0.40 13.81
N GLY A 45 16.94 0.16 14.99
CA GLY A 45 15.66 0.61 15.52
C GLY A 45 15.85 1.41 16.82
N THR A 46 14.77 1.73 17.51
CA THR A 46 14.79 2.46 18.79
C THR A 46 15.53 1.69 19.90
N GLU A 47 15.55 0.36 19.80
CA GLU A 47 16.21 -0.53 20.76
C GLU A 47 17.70 -0.74 20.46
N GLY A 48 18.25 -0.08 19.44
CA GLY A 48 19.64 -0.20 19.02
C GLY A 48 19.84 -0.87 17.67
N THR A 49 21.03 -1.43 17.46
CA THR A 49 21.43 -2.10 16.21
C THR A 49 21.61 -3.60 16.42
N CYS A 50 21.29 -4.39 15.40
CA CYS A 50 21.64 -5.81 15.34
C CYS A 50 22.70 -6.04 14.28
N THR A 51 23.70 -6.84 14.61
CA THR A 51 24.80 -7.20 13.73
C THR A 51 24.54 -8.51 12.99
N ILE A 52 25.38 -8.85 12.03
CA ILE A 52 25.36 -10.17 11.37
C ILE A 52 25.63 -11.31 12.37
N ALA A 53 26.41 -11.06 13.42
CA ALA A 53 26.63 -12.03 14.48
C ALA A 53 25.36 -12.30 15.30
N ASP A 54 24.60 -11.24 15.62
CA ASP A 54 23.30 -11.35 16.30
C ASP A 54 22.31 -12.11 15.42
N LEU A 55 22.20 -11.76 14.13
CA LEU A 55 21.35 -12.45 13.17
C LEU A 55 21.65 -13.96 13.13
N ARG A 56 22.93 -14.34 13.04
CA ARG A 56 23.36 -15.75 13.03
C ARG A 56 23.00 -16.47 14.32
N ALA A 57 23.25 -15.87 15.46
CA ALA A 57 22.92 -16.45 16.76
C ALA A 57 21.40 -16.68 16.91
N GLN A 58 20.60 -15.69 16.53
CA GLN A 58 19.15 -15.76 16.59
C GLN A 58 18.56 -16.80 15.61
N VAL A 59 19.05 -16.83 14.36
CA VAL A 59 18.65 -17.83 13.36
C VAL A 59 18.99 -19.25 13.85
N SER A 60 20.20 -19.43 14.38
CA SER A 60 20.67 -20.73 14.92
C SER A 60 19.80 -21.20 16.09
N SER A 61 19.52 -20.31 17.05
CA SER A 61 18.64 -20.59 18.20
C SER A 61 17.22 -20.92 17.76
N LEU A 62 16.63 -20.12 16.89
CA LEU A 62 15.27 -20.34 16.38
C LEU A 62 15.19 -21.65 15.58
N ALA A 63 16.14 -21.93 14.71
CA ALA A 63 16.18 -23.16 13.94
C ALA A 63 16.23 -24.41 14.84
N SER A 64 16.94 -24.35 15.97
CA SER A 64 16.93 -25.43 16.97
C SER A 64 15.55 -25.62 17.60
N ARG A 65 14.86 -24.53 17.91
CA ARG A 65 13.50 -24.55 18.48
C ARG A 65 12.43 -25.07 17.50
N LEU A 66 12.65 -24.88 16.20
CA LEU A 66 11.76 -25.33 15.13
C LEU A 66 12.02 -26.76 14.66
N GLU A 67 13.03 -27.45 15.19
CA GLU A 67 13.36 -28.84 14.76
C GLU A 67 12.14 -29.80 14.80
N PRO A 68 11.20 -29.71 15.77
CA PRO A 68 10.02 -30.57 15.77
C PRO A 68 9.07 -30.40 14.56
N VAL A 69 9.20 -29.29 13.84
CA VAL A 69 8.37 -28.94 12.67
C VAL A 69 9.19 -28.79 11.39
N LYS A 70 10.40 -29.33 11.39
CA LYS A 70 11.32 -29.34 10.25
C LYS A 70 10.67 -29.87 8.97
N GLY A 71 10.95 -29.22 7.83
CA GLY A 71 10.37 -29.55 6.54
C GLY A 71 8.87 -29.19 6.39
N GLY A 72 8.26 -28.68 7.48
CA GLY A 72 6.86 -28.27 7.50
C GLY A 72 6.62 -26.89 6.91
N ARG A 73 5.34 -26.50 6.84
CA ARG A 73 4.92 -25.15 6.49
C ARG A 73 4.78 -24.32 7.76
N LEU A 74 5.40 -23.15 7.80
CA LEU A 74 5.38 -22.25 8.96
C LEU A 74 4.70 -20.94 8.56
N LEU A 75 3.60 -20.58 9.20
CA LEU A 75 3.01 -19.26 9.02
C LEU A 75 3.96 -18.23 9.63
N LEU A 76 4.46 -17.31 8.84
CA LEU A 76 5.36 -16.25 9.27
C LEU A 76 4.68 -14.89 9.10
N HIS A 77 4.44 -14.20 10.21
CA HIS A 77 3.89 -12.84 10.22
C HIS A 77 4.54 -11.99 11.31
N CYS A 78 5.50 -11.16 10.92
CA CYS A 78 6.21 -10.24 11.80
C CYS A 78 6.17 -8.83 11.20
N ASP A 79 5.89 -7.82 12.03
CA ASP A 79 5.96 -6.40 11.63
C ASP A 79 7.41 -5.90 11.73
N ASP A 80 8.18 -6.43 12.68
CA ASP A 80 9.62 -6.23 12.79
C ASP A 80 10.32 -6.99 11.66
N ALA A 81 10.99 -6.24 10.76
CA ALA A 81 11.70 -6.81 9.61
C ALA A 81 12.88 -7.70 10.01
N HIS A 82 13.51 -7.45 11.16
CA HIS A 82 14.59 -8.29 11.67
C HIS A 82 14.05 -9.63 12.19
N ALA A 83 12.97 -9.60 12.96
CA ALA A 83 12.26 -10.81 13.40
C ALA A 83 11.75 -11.62 12.19
N PHE A 84 11.24 -10.94 11.17
CA PHE A 84 10.84 -11.58 9.91
C PHE A 84 12.03 -12.26 9.23
N ALA A 85 13.17 -11.57 9.11
CA ALA A 85 14.39 -12.11 8.51
C ALA A 85 14.89 -13.36 9.26
N VAL A 86 14.93 -13.30 10.60
CA VAL A 86 15.29 -14.44 11.45
C VAL A 86 14.34 -15.62 11.21
N GLY A 87 13.04 -15.37 11.18
CA GLY A 87 12.02 -16.39 10.93
C GLY A 87 12.15 -17.06 9.56
N LEU A 88 12.34 -16.26 8.51
CA LEU A 88 12.51 -16.75 7.13
C LEU A 88 13.78 -17.59 6.98
N LEU A 89 14.92 -17.08 7.47
CA LEU A 89 16.19 -17.76 7.37
C LEU A 89 16.26 -19.03 8.24
N ALA A 90 15.66 -19.04 9.42
CA ALA A 90 15.55 -20.23 10.26
C ALA A 90 14.69 -21.31 9.61
N ALA A 91 13.56 -20.93 9.01
CA ALA A 91 12.73 -21.85 8.21
C ALA A 91 13.55 -22.45 7.05
N ALA A 92 14.29 -21.61 6.30
CA ALA A 92 15.13 -22.06 5.20
C ALA A 92 16.23 -23.05 5.65
N GLN A 93 16.87 -22.83 6.80
CA GLN A 93 17.86 -23.77 7.39
C GLN A 93 17.28 -25.16 7.69
N LEU A 94 15.98 -25.26 7.83
CA LEU A 94 15.25 -26.51 8.10
C LEU A 94 14.57 -27.11 6.88
N GLY A 95 14.72 -26.50 5.70
CA GLY A 95 13.95 -26.87 4.51
C GLY A 95 12.43 -26.67 4.69
N SER A 96 12.03 -25.81 5.62
CA SER A 96 10.65 -25.46 5.89
C SER A 96 10.20 -24.29 5.02
N LEU A 97 8.93 -24.29 4.62
CA LEU A 97 8.34 -23.24 3.76
C LEU A 97 7.63 -22.19 4.62
N ALA A 98 8.09 -20.94 4.57
CA ALA A 98 7.38 -19.84 5.19
C ALA A 98 6.11 -19.49 4.39
N VAL A 99 4.96 -19.53 5.04
CA VAL A 99 3.66 -19.14 4.49
C VAL A 99 3.37 -17.72 4.95
N LEU A 100 3.36 -16.77 4.01
CA LEU A 100 3.18 -15.35 4.27
C LEU A 100 1.69 -15.00 4.08
N PRO A 101 0.92 -14.78 5.16
CA PRO A 101 -0.50 -14.51 5.04
C PRO A 101 -0.74 -13.13 4.41
N PRO A 102 -1.81 -12.96 3.61
CA PRO A 102 -2.10 -11.68 2.96
C PRO A 102 -2.53 -10.59 3.95
N SER A 103 -2.99 -10.99 5.14
CA SER A 103 -3.38 -10.08 6.22
C SER A 103 -3.50 -10.83 7.56
N ARG A 104 -3.58 -10.07 8.68
CA ARG A 104 -3.90 -10.59 10.02
C ARG A 104 -5.41 -10.82 10.25
N GLN A 105 -6.25 -10.62 9.27
CA GLN A 105 -7.69 -10.82 9.42
C GLN A 105 -8.02 -12.26 9.81
N PRO A 106 -8.89 -12.47 10.82
CA PRO A 106 -9.20 -13.81 11.33
C PRO A 106 -9.66 -14.81 10.26
N GLY A 107 -10.37 -14.31 9.23
CA GLY A 107 -10.82 -15.12 8.10
C GLY A 107 -9.67 -15.62 7.21
N ALA A 108 -8.66 -14.80 6.95
CA ALA A 108 -7.47 -15.19 6.20
C ALA A 108 -6.64 -16.22 6.98
N LEU A 109 -6.40 -15.97 8.27
CA LEU A 109 -5.63 -16.86 9.12
C LEU A 109 -6.33 -18.20 9.33
N ARG A 110 -7.66 -18.25 9.49
CA ARG A 110 -8.44 -19.50 9.60
C ARG A 110 -8.31 -20.38 8.38
N ARG A 111 -8.26 -19.80 7.18
CA ARG A 111 -8.06 -20.58 5.94
C ARG A 111 -6.68 -21.21 5.84
N LEU A 112 -5.66 -20.57 6.40
CA LEU A 112 -4.26 -21.04 6.35
C LEU A 112 -3.89 -21.97 7.52
N ALA A 113 -4.56 -21.85 8.66
CA ALA A 113 -4.27 -22.60 9.87
C ALA A 113 -4.21 -24.14 9.71
N PRO A 114 -5.09 -24.79 8.90
CA PRO A 114 -5.01 -26.24 8.69
C PRO A 114 -3.71 -26.69 8.01
N ASP A 115 -3.16 -25.86 7.14
CA ASP A 115 -2.04 -26.20 6.26
C ASP A 115 -0.65 -25.92 6.87
N VAL A 116 -0.58 -25.38 8.09
CA VAL A 116 0.69 -25.03 8.72
C VAL A 116 0.99 -25.89 9.94
N ALA A 117 2.25 -26.31 10.09
CA ALA A 117 2.76 -27.07 11.22
C ALA A 117 3.01 -26.19 12.45
N GLY A 118 3.22 -24.89 12.26
CA GLY A 118 3.50 -23.94 13.32
C GLY A 118 3.44 -22.49 12.86
N VAL A 119 3.61 -21.58 13.81
CA VAL A 119 3.40 -20.15 13.61
C VAL A 119 4.56 -19.35 14.19
N LEU A 120 5.06 -18.37 13.42
CA LEU A 120 6.07 -17.41 13.81
C LEU A 120 5.44 -16.01 13.85
N LEU A 121 5.37 -15.41 15.04
CA LEU A 121 4.79 -14.08 15.28
C LEU A 121 5.70 -13.27 16.20
N ASP A 122 5.78 -11.96 15.96
CA ASP A 122 6.51 -10.99 16.81
C ASP A 122 5.60 -10.23 17.80
N GLY A 123 4.30 -10.44 17.73
CA GLY A 123 3.34 -9.81 18.64
C GLY A 123 3.03 -10.67 19.87
N THR A 124 2.71 -10.01 20.99
CA THR A 124 2.33 -10.64 22.26
C THR A 124 0.95 -11.33 22.21
N SER A 125 0.09 -10.88 21.28
CA SER A 125 -1.27 -11.41 21.12
C SER A 125 -1.35 -12.42 19.98
N ARG A 126 -1.67 -13.67 20.32
CA ARG A 126 -1.90 -14.73 19.35
C ARG A 126 -3.33 -14.70 18.85
N PRO A 127 -3.56 -14.55 17.52
CA PRO A 127 -4.92 -14.60 16.97
C PRO A 127 -5.64 -15.91 17.30
N ALA A 128 -6.90 -15.83 17.73
CA ALA A 128 -7.71 -17.00 18.09
C ALA A 128 -7.80 -18.04 16.95
N ALA A 129 -7.75 -17.58 15.70
CA ALA A 129 -7.74 -18.45 14.52
C ALA A 129 -6.55 -19.42 14.43
N LEU A 130 -5.49 -19.18 15.21
CA LEU A 130 -4.25 -19.97 15.25
C LEU A 130 -4.11 -20.76 16.56
N HIS A 131 -5.12 -20.77 17.43
CA HIS A 131 -5.10 -21.57 18.65
C HIS A 131 -4.94 -23.07 18.30
N GLY A 132 -4.20 -23.80 19.15
CA GLY A 132 -3.88 -25.22 18.92
C GLY A 132 -2.65 -25.48 18.03
N ARG A 133 -2.06 -24.47 17.37
CA ARG A 133 -0.79 -24.62 16.65
C ARG A 133 0.40 -24.20 17.53
N PRO A 134 1.56 -24.85 17.49
CA PRO A 134 2.77 -24.35 18.13
C PRO A 134 3.11 -22.94 17.62
N CYS A 135 3.52 -22.06 18.55
CA CYS A 135 3.82 -20.67 18.21
C CYS A 135 5.15 -20.27 18.84
N TRP A 136 5.98 -19.58 18.06
CA TRP A 136 7.27 -19.06 18.50
C TRP A 136 7.38 -17.58 18.15
N HIS A 137 8.00 -16.84 19.06
CA HIS A 137 8.50 -15.49 18.73
C HIS A 137 9.91 -15.66 18.15
N PRO A 138 10.23 -15.06 16.98
CA PRO A 138 11.53 -15.29 16.32
C PRO A 138 12.74 -14.88 17.15
N LEU A 139 12.63 -13.82 17.95
CA LEU A 139 13.73 -13.24 18.73
C LEU A 139 13.77 -13.68 20.19
N GLU A 140 12.72 -14.35 20.68
CA GLU A 140 12.63 -14.78 22.09
C GLU A 140 13.06 -16.22 22.28
N GLY A 141 13.53 -16.52 23.48
CA GLY A 141 13.96 -17.86 23.91
C GLY A 141 15.40 -18.17 23.48
N GLN A 142 16.13 -18.80 24.41
CA GLN A 142 17.47 -19.32 24.15
C GLN A 142 17.41 -20.83 23.98
N HIS A 143 18.12 -21.34 23.00
CA HIS A 143 18.27 -22.78 22.76
C HIS A 143 19.74 -23.04 22.35
N PRO A 144 20.28 -24.24 22.64
CA PRO A 144 21.62 -24.58 22.17
C PRO A 144 21.74 -24.31 20.67
N PRO A 145 22.82 -23.61 20.24
CA PRO A 145 22.99 -23.23 18.86
C PRO A 145 23.24 -24.46 17.99
N ARG A 146 22.64 -24.47 16.80
CA ARG A 146 22.99 -25.46 15.77
C ARG A 146 23.98 -24.85 14.79
N THR A 147 24.73 -25.72 14.11
CA THR A 147 25.60 -25.29 13.02
C THR A 147 24.75 -24.79 11.85
N LEU A 148 24.99 -23.57 11.40
CA LEU A 148 24.40 -23.00 10.21
C LEU A 148 25.13 -23.51 8.97
N VAL A 149 24.38 -23.78 7.90
CA VAL A 149 24.90 -24.28 6.63
C VAL A 149 24.45 -23.39 5.48
N ALA A 150 25.14 -23.48 4.35
CA ALA A 150 24.63 -22.90 3.11
C ALA A 150 23.34 -23.65 2.71
N VAL A 151 22.34 -22.90 2.29
CA VAL A 151 21.06 -23.45 1.84
C VAL A 151 21.10 -23.59 0.32
N ASP A 152 20.50 -24.66 -0.21
CA ASP A 152 20.37 -24.84 -1.66
C ASP A 152 19.51 -23.69 -2.24
N ARG A 153 19.96 -23.08 -3.33
CA ARG A 153 19.24 -21.99 -4.04
C ARG A 153 17.86 -22.41 -4.53
N ASP A 154 17.65 -23.69 -4.82
CA ASP A 154 16.37 -24.23 -5.26
C ASP A 154 15.39 -24.50 -4.13
N THR A 155 15.82 -24.33 -2.87
CA THR A 155 14.94 -24.46 -1.70
C THR A 155 13.81 -23.43 -1.79
N HIS A 156 12.57 -23.91 -1.75
CA HIS A 156 11.39 -23.07 -1.65
C HIS A 156 11.30 -22.46 -0.24
N VAL A 157 11.33 -21.14 -0.15
CA VAL A 157 11.43 -20.43 1.14
C VAL A 157 10.20 -19.61 1.49
N ALA A 158 9.44 -19.15 0.49
CA ALA A 158 8.28 -18.30 0.75
C ALA A 158 7.08 -18.68 -0.14
N LYS A 159 5.91 -18.84 0.48
CA LYS A 159 4.61 -18.94 -0.20
C LYS A 159 3.84 -17.66 0.07
N ILE A 160 3.69 -16.83 -0.96
CA ILE A 160 3.15 -15.47 -0.88
C ILE A 160 1.78 -15.45 -1.54
N PHE A 161 0.78 -14.91 -0.84
CA PHE A 161 -0.58 -14.82 -1.38
C PHE A 161 -0.82 -13.49 -2.05
N THR A 162 -1.39 -13.52 -3.26
CA THR A 162 -1.82 -12.31 -3.95
C THR A 162 -3.17 -11.86 -3.43
N SER A 163 -3.39 -10.55 -3.37
CA SER A 163 -4.71 -9.96 -3.13
C SER A 163 -5.54 -10.05 -4.42
N GLY A 164 -5.93 -11.28 -4.83
CA GLY A 164 -6.59 -11.51 -6.12
C GLY A 164 -7.84 -10.65 -6.31
N THR A 165 -7.91 -9.94 -7.42
CA THR A 165 -9.08 -9.18 -7.88
C THR A 165 -10.29 -10.08 -8.22
N THR A 166 -10.08 -11.39 -8.34
CA THR A 166 -11.08 -12.40 -8.75
C THR A 166 -11.61 -13.27 -7.61
N GLY A 167 -11.32 -12.92 -6.34
CA GLY A 167 -11.85 -13.66 -5.16
C GLY A 167 -11.12 -14.96 -4.82
N SER A 168 -10.39 -15.61 -5.71
CA SER A 168 -9.52 -16.75 -5.43
C SER A 168 -8.07 -16.29 -5.33
N GLN A 169 -7.53 -16.26 -4.10
CA GLN A 169 -6.12 -15.92 -3.85
C GLN A 169 -5.24 -17.06 -4.40
N LYS A 170 -4.53 -16.81 -5.50
CA LYS A 170 -3.51 -17.74 -6.00
C LYS A 170 -2.20 -17.45 -5.28
N PRO A 171 -1.58 -18.41 -4.58
CA PRO A 171 -0.28 -18.23 -3.99
C PRO A 171 0.82 -18.37 -5.03
N ALA A 172 1.87 -17.55 -4.94
CA ALA A 172 3.13 -17.76 -5.65
C ALA A 172 4.18 -18.31 -4.68
N THR A 173 4.87 -19.37 -5.08
CA THR A 173 5.92 -20.00 -4.25
C THR A 173 7.30 -19.62 -4.79
N LYS A 174 8.10 -18.95 -3.98
CA LYS A 174 9.45 -18.50 -4.35
C LYS A 174 10.53 -19.40 -3.73
N ALA A 175 11.46 -19.86 -4.56
CA ALA A 175 12.72 -20.43 -4.12
C ALA A 175 13.74 -19.32 -3.85
N LEU A 176 14.82 -19.62 -3.13
CA LEU A 176 15.90 -18.64 -2.87
C LEU A 176 16.45 -18.05 -4.15
N ARG A 177 16.68 -18.87 -5.21
CA ARG A 177 17.19 -18.38 -6.49
C ARG A 177 16.35 -17.26 -7.08
N HIS A 178 15.00 -17.33 -6.99
CA HIS A 178 14.13 -16.28 -7.52
C HIS A 178 14.33 -14.95 -6.81
N LEU A 179 14.54 -14.98 -5.47
CA LEU A 179 14.82 -13.78 -4.69
C LEU A 179 16.26 -13.27 -4.94
N GLU A 180 17.23 -14.17 -5.05
CA GLU A 180 18.63 -13.83 -5.30
C GLU A 180 18.83 -13.19 -6.67
N ASP A 181 18.23 -13.79 -7.71
CA ASP A 181 18.33 -13.28 -9.10
C ASP A 181 17.67 -11.90 -9.20
N GLU A 182 16.53 -11.69 -8.52
CA GLU A 182 15.89 -10.37 -8.47
C GLU A 182 16.70 -9.35 -7.68
N VAL A 183 17.33 -9.74 -6.57
CA VAL A 183 18.26 -8.89 -5.81
C VAL A 183 19.46 -8.47 -6.65
N ILE A 184 20.02 -9.37 -7.46
CA ILE A 184 21.11 -9.06 -8.38
C ILE A 184 20.67 -8.01 -9.40
N ALA A 185 19.47 -8.14 -9.98
CA ALA A 185 18.92 -7.16 -10.90
C ALA A 185 18.67 -5.79 -10.24
N LEU A 186 18.15 -5.76 -9.01
CA LEU A 186 17.96 -4.53 -8.25
C LEU A 186 19.30 -3.86 -7.91
N GLU A 187 20.31 -4.65 -7.53
CA GLU A 187 21.64 -4.09 -7.25
C GLU A 187 22.33 -3.57 -8.51
N ALA A 188 22.18 -4.26 -9.64
CA ALA A 188 22.69 -3.79 -10.93
C ALA A 188 22.02 -2.46 -11.34
N GLN A 189 20.72 -2.31 -11.11
CA GLN A 189 19.96 -1.11 -11.46
C GLN A 189 20.23 0.05 -10.51
N PHE A 190 20.30 -0.19 -9.20
CA PHE A 190 20.27 0.86 -8.18
C PHE A 190 21.46 0.90 -7.25
N GLY A 191 22.35 -0.12 -7.29
CA GLY A 191 23.46 -0.24 -6.34
C GLY A 191 24.40 0.96 -6.35
N ALA A 192 24.72 1.50 -7.53
CA ALA A 192 25.57 2.69 -7.68
C ALA A 192 24.90 3.95 -7.12
N LEU A 193 23.58 4.11 -7.32
CA LEU A 193 22.78 5.22 -6.80
C LEU A 193 22.77 5.23 -5.26
N LEU A 194 22.56 4.05 -4.66
CA LEU A 194 22.45 3.93 -3.22
C LEU A 194 23.81 3.99 -2.51
N GLY A 195 24.84 3.35 -3.09
CA GLY A 195 26.11 3.15 -2.40
C GLY A 195 25.99 2.14 -1.25
N PRO A 196 27.11 1.81 -0.57
CA PRO A 196 27.16 0.73 0.42
C PRO A 196 26.63 1.11 1.81
N SER A 197 26.65 2.39 2.18
CA SER A 197 26.31 2.87 3.53
C SER A 197 24.86 3.37 3.68
N THR A 198 24.06 3.27 2.63
CA THR A 198 22.68 3.75 2.63
C THR A 198 21.80 2.86 3.51
N ARG A 199 21.11 3.46 4.46
CA ARG A 199 20.12 2.80 5.31
C ARG A 199 18.79 2.65 4.56
N ILE A 200 18.13 1.51 4.74
CA ILE A 200 16.85 1.25 4.08
C ILE A 200 15.70 1.43 5.06
N LEU A 201 14.76 2.31 4.69
CA LEU A 201 13.50 2.51 5.40
C LEU A 201 12.36 1.98 4.55
N ALA A 202 11.31 1.52 5.20
CA ALA A 202 10.13 1.04 4.47
C ALA A 202 8.84 1.28 5.26
N THR A 203 7.77 1.57 4.51
CA THR A 203 6.42 1.71 5.07
C THR A 203 5.60 0.44 4.95
N MET A 204 5.98 -0.48 4.03
CA MET A 204 5.22 -1.68 3.76
C MET A 204 5.66 -2.86 4.63
N SER A 205 4.73 -3.82 4.76
CA SER A 205 4.96 -5.09 5.44
C SER A 205 5.89 -6.02 4.65
N PRO A 206 6.80 -6.78 5.31
CA PRO A 206 7.65 -7.75 4.64
C PRO A 206 6.90 -9.03 4.19
N GLN A 207 5.60 -9.19 4.52
CA GLN A 207 4.78 -10.32 4.07
C GLN A 207 4.42 -10.28 2.58
N HIS A 208 4.60 -9.14 1.92
CA HIS A 208 4.37 -9.00 0.48
C HIS A 208 5.69 -9.01 -0.28
N LEU A 209 5.69 -9.48 -1.53
CA LEU A 209 6.93 -9.62 -2.30
C LEU A 209 7.73 -8.33 -2.37
N TYR A 210 7.09 -7.19 -2.60
CA TYR A 210 7.77 -5.89 -2.61
C TYR A 210 8.45 -5.58 -1.28
N GLY A 211 7.76 -5.79 -0.15
CA GLY A 211 8.36 -5.62 1.18
C GLY A 211 9.44 -6.66 1.50
N LEU A 212 9.23 -7.92 1.11
CA LEU A 212 10.23 -8.98 1.25
C LEU A 212 11.54 -8.59 0.53
N LEU A 213 11.45 -8.07 -0.69
CA LEU A 213 12.62 -7.68 -1.47
C LEU A 213 13.26 -6.39 -0.96
N PHE A 214 12.52 -5.28 -0.94
CA PHE A 214 13.07 -3.95 -0.68
C PHE A 214 13.38 -3.67 0.79
N ARG A 215 12.70 -4.37 1.72
CA ARG A 215 12.91 -4.16 3.15
C ARG A 215 13.81 -5.22 3.80
N VAL A 216 13.92 -6.43 3.21
CA VAL A 216 14.64 -7.55 3.83
C VAL A 216 15.69 -8.15 2.89
N ALA A 217 15.30 -8.77 1.78
CA ALA A 217 16.19 -9.60 0.98
C ALA A 217 17.33 -8.80 0.34
N TRP A 218 17.01 -7.71 -0.35
CA TRP A 218 18.01 -6.85 -0.99
C TRP A 218 18.93 -6.15 0.02
N PRO A 219 18.45 -5.51 1.10
CA PRO A 219 19.30 -4.96 2.13
C PRO A 219 20.26 -5.99 2.73
N LEU A 220 19.77 -7.17 3.10
CA LEU A 220 20.59 -8.26 3.64
C LEU A 220 21.71 -8.68 2.69
N ALA A 221 21.35 -8.95 1.44
CA ALA A 221 22.30 -9.44 0.44
C ALA A 221 23.34 -8.37 0.04
N SER A 222 22.97 -7.10 0.05
CA SER A 222 23.86 -5.98 -0.29
C SER A 222 24.60 -5.37 0.91
N GLY A 223 24.36 -5.88 2.13
CA GLY A 223 25.01 -5.39 3.36
C GLY A 223 24.52 -4.01 3.80
N ARG A 224 23.36 -3.55 3.37
CA ARG A 224 22.77 -2.27 3.78
C ARG A 224 21.90 -2.45 5.02
N PRO A 225 22.10 -1.65 6.08
CA PRO A 225 21.24 -1.73 7.27
C PRO A 225 19.80 -1.32 6.96
N PHE A 226 18.81 -2.02 7.52
CA PHE A 226 17.40 -1.70 7.36
C PHE A 226 16.72 -1.40 8.69
N LEU A 227 15.69 -0.54 8.64
CA LEU A 227 14.86 -0.21 9.80
C LEU A 227 13.97 -1.40 10.19
N ARG A 228 14.02 -1.79 11.48
CA ARG A 228 13.25 -2.94 12.01
C ARG A 228 11.75 -2.69 11.95
N SER A 229 11.27 -1.59 12.53
CA SER A 229 9.85 -1.22 12.50
C SER A 229 9.44 -0.65 11.13
N PRO A 230 8.19 -0.85 10.70
CA PRO A 230 7.67 -0.10 9.55
C PRO A 230 7.56 1.38 9.91
N LEU A 231 7.85 2.25 8.94
CA LEU A 231 7.64 3.69 9.10
C LEU A 231 6.15 3.98 8.94
N LEU A 232 5.44 4.14 10.06
CA LEU A 232 3.99 4.33 10.07
C LEU A 232 3.59 5.80 10.15
N HIS A 233 4.41 6.62 10.81
CA HIS A 233 4.12 8.03 11.02
C HIS A 233 5.20 8.93 10.39
N PRO A 234 4.81 10.03 9.74
CA PRO A 234 5.75 10.96 9.10
C PRO A 234 6.82 11.54 10.03
N GLU A 235 6.50 11.69 11.32
CA GLU A 235 7.39 12.21 12.35
C GLU A 235 8.58 11.29 12.65
N GLU A 236 8.44 9.99 12.40
CA GLU A 236 9.49 8.99 12.58
C GLU A 236 10.67 9.20 11.62
N LEU A 237 10.43 9.79 10.43
CA LEU A 237 11.51 10.20 9.53
C LEU A 237 12.51 11.11 10.23
N THR A 238 12.02 12.11 10.95
CA THR A 238 12.88 13.09 11.64
C THR A 238 13.61 12.46 12.83
N SER A 239 12.95 11.56 13.58
CA SER A 239 13.54 10.92 14.76
C SER A 239 14.66 9.93 14.41
N HIS A 240 14.57 9.24 13.26
CA HIS A 240 15.59 8.29 12.81
C HIS A 240 16.78 8.97 12.09
N PHE A 241 16.67 10.24 11.68
CA PHE A 241 17.65 10.93 10.85
C PHE A 241 18.06 12.31 11.40
N ALA A 242 18.36 12.37 12.68
CA ALA A 242 19.01 13.56 13.26
C ALA A 242 20.48 13.74 12.78
N GLY A 243 20.82 13.34 11.54
CA GLY A 243 22.17 13.40 11.02
C GLY A 243 22.27 13.21 9.50
N ALA A 244 23.51 13.28 8.98
CA ALA A 244 23.83 13.19 7.55
C ALA A 244 23.94 11.74 7.00
N THR A 245 23.35 10.74 7.66
CA THR A 245 23.42 9.35 7.19
C THR A 245 22.51 9.14 5.98
N PRO A 246 23.07 8.69 4.82
CA PRO A 246 22.26 8.44 3.64
C PRO A 246 21.19 7.37 3.87
N PHE A 247 20.00 7.58 3.31
CA PHE A 247 18.94 6.58 3.33
C PHE A 247 18.20 6.47 2.00
N ALA A 248 17.51 5.36 1.80
CA ALA A 248 16.51 5.18 0.77
C ALA A 248 15.18 4.77 1.40
N LEU A 249 14.08 5.23 0.82
CA LEU A 249 12.73 4.98 1.29
C LEU A 249 12.00 4.07 0.31
N ALA A 250 11.60 2.88 0.74
CA ALA A 250 10.69 2.02 0.01
C ALA A 250 9.26 2.21 0.55
N THR A 251 8.31 2.55 -0.33
CA THR A 251 6.98 2.98 0.10
C THR A 251 5.90 2.62 -0.94
N THR A 252 4.66 2.92 -0.63
CA THR A 252 3.53 2.83 -1.57
C THR A 252 3.02 4.22 -1.90
N PRO A 253 2.30 4.44 -3.02
CA PRO A 253 1.70 5.73 -3.33
C PRO A 253 0.80 6.27 -2.22
N ALA A 254 0.06 5.39 -1.55
CA ALA A 254 -0.81 5.77 -0.44
C ALA A 254 -0.02 6.33 0.75
N ALA A 255 1.02 5.62 1.22
CA ALA A 255 1.87 6.08 2.31
C ALA A 255 2.66 7.34 1.92
N LEU A 256 3.15 7.41 0.67
CA LEU A 256 3.95 8.53 0.18
C LEU A 256 3.18 9.85 0.19
N ARG A 257 1.84 9.85 -0.03
CA ARG A 257 1.00 11.05 0.08
C ARG A 257 1.13 11.74 1.43
N HIS A 258 1.23 10.96 2.51
CA HIS A 258 1.35 11.46 3.87
C HIS A 258 2.79 11.83 4.27
N LEU A 259 3.78 11.21 3.60
CA LEU A 259 5.20 11.40 3.92
C LEU A 259 5.83 12.58 3.16
N VAL A 260 5.31 12.94 1.98
CA VAL A 260 5.97 13.84 1.04
C VAL A 260 6.37 15.19 1.63
N GLU A 261 5.54 15.78 2.49
CA GLU A 261 5.83 17.07 3.14
C GLU A 261 6.97 17.00 4.14
N LYS A 262 7.25 15.83 4.69
CA LYS A 262 8.36 15.59 5.62
C LYS A 262 9.66 15.21 4.93
N LEU A 263 9.66 15.07 3.60
CA LEU A 263 10.86 14.71 2.83
C LEU A 263 11.80 15.89 2.57
N ALA A 264 11.29 17.10 2.46
CA ALA A 264 12.08 18.29 2.09
C ALA A 264 13.33 18.53 2.98
N PRO A 265 13.29 18.35 4.33
CA PRO A 265 14.47 18.49 5.16
C PRO A 265 15.57 17.46 4.86
N HIS A 266 15.24 16.39 4.14
CA HIS A 266 16.15 15.28 3.84
C HIS A 266 16.72 15.32 2.41
N ARG A 267 16.55 16.45 1.70
CA ARG A 267 17.18 16.69 0.39
C ARG A 267 18.69 16.52 0.51
N GLY A 268 19.28 15.74 -0.41
CA GLY A 268 20.72 15.42 -0.42
C GLY A 268 21.14 14.26 0.48
N VAL A 269 20.29 13.85 1.45
CA VAL A 269 20.51 12.69 2.31
C VAL A 269 19.65 11.50 1.86
N CYS A 270 18.43 11.73 1.41
CA CYS A 270 17.61 10.72 0.76
C CYS A 270 18.17 10.42 -0.64
N ARG A 271 18.68 9.19 -0.83
CA ARG A 271 19.29 8.74 -2.09
C ARG A 271 18.26 8.35 -3.13
N ALA A 272 17.16 7.72 -2.69
CA ALA A 272 16.08 7.31 -3.56
C ALA A 272 14.77 7.13 -2.78
N VAL A 273 13.66 7.34 -3.45
CA VAL A 273 12.33 6.90 -3.03
C VAL A 273 11.86 5.87 -4.04
N PHE A 274 11.53 4.67 -3.59
CA PHE A 274 10.94 3.60 -4.38
C PHE A 274 9.45 3.52 -4.09
N SER A 275 8.63 3.46 -5.11
CA SER A 275 7.17 3.35 -5.00
C SER A 275 6.66 2.16 -5.79
N SER A 276 5.85 1.31 -5.18
CA SER A 276 5.22 0.15 -5.81
C SER A 276 3.88 -0.18 -5.13
N GLY A 277 3.18 -1.22 -5.63
CA GLY A 277 1.91 -1.69 -5.08
C GLY A 277 0.69 -1.00 -5.68
N GLY A 278 0.84 0.11 -6.36
CA GLY A 278 -0.22 0.85 -7.06
C GLY A 278 0.34 1.92 -7.98
N PRO A 279 -0.49 2.53 -8.85
CA PRO A 279 -0.06 3.61 -9.72
C PRO A 279 0.28 4.87 -8.91
N LEU A 280 1.42 5.47 -9.23
CA LEU A 280 1.81 6.77 -8.70
C LEU A 280 1.28 7.87 -9.62
N SER A 281 0.55 8.85 -9.08
CA SER A 281 0.10 9.98 -9.88
C SER A 281 1.25 10.92 -10.21
N ALA A 282 1.24 11.51 -11.41
CA ALA A 282 2.24 12.50 -11.84
C ALA A 282 2.30 13.72 -10.88
N ALA A 283 1.15 14.10 -10.29
CA ALA A 283 1.11 15.17 -9.30
C ALA A 283 1.88 14.82 -8.01
N LEU A 284 1.75 13.57 -7.51
CA LEU A 284 2.51 13.13 -6.34
C LEU A 284 4.00 12.96 -6.66
N ALA A 285 4.33 12.42 -7.85
CA ALA A 285 5.71 12.34 -8.31
C ALA A 285 6.39 13.72 -8.36
N ARG A 286 5.70 14.76 -8.89
CA ARG A 286 6.19 16.14 -8.87
C ARG A 286 6.40 16.67 -7.45
N ARG A 287 5.46 16.48 -6.52
CA ARG A 287 5.64 16.91 -5.11
C ARG A 287 6.87 16.27 -4.47
N VAL A 288 7.17 15.00 -4.75
CA VAL A 288 8.40 14.34 -4.28
C VAL A 288 9.64 14.96 -4.93
N THR A 289 9.57 15.24 -6.23
CA THR A 289 10.65 15.92 -6.98
C THR A 289 10.93 17.30 -6.40
N ASP A 290 9.89 18.10 -6.12
CA ASP A 290 10.02 19.43 -5.52
C ASP A 290 10.68 19.34 -4.12
N ALA A 291 10.30 18.34 -3.33
CA ALA A 291 10.86 18.13 -2.00
C ALA A 291 12.32 17.66 -2.03
N LEU A 292 12.67 16.69 -2.87
CA LEU A 292 13.96 16.01 -2.85
C LEU A 292 14.93 16.42 -3.96
N GLY A 293 14.44 17.04 -5.04
CA GLY A 293 15.22 17.39 -6.22
C GLY A 293 15.36 16.28 -7.26
N ALA A 294 14.74 15.12 -7.03
CA ALA A 294 14.68 13.99 -7.95
C ALA A 294 13.33 13.26 -7.84
N PRO A 295 12.76 12.77 -8.96
CA PRO A 295 11.52 12.02 -8.92
C PRO A 295 11.70 10.66 -8.25
N PRO A 296 10.63 10.11 -7.65
CA PRO A 296 10.67 8.76 -7.11
C PRO A 296 10.77 7.72 -8.24
N TRP A 297 11.41 6.59 -7.93
CA TRP A 297 11.41 5.42 -8.78
C TRP A 297 10.13 4.63 -8.58
N GLU A 298 9.39 4.42 -9.64
CA GLU A 298 8.30 3.46 -9.66
C GLU A 298 8.83 2.08 -10.03
N VAL A 299 8.37 1.05 -9.33
CA VAL A 299 8.69 -0.35 -9.60
C VAL A 299 7.41 -1.07 -9.98
N TYR A 300 7.35 -1.56 -11.22
CA TYR A 300 6.25 -2.34 -11.76
C TYR A 300 6.58 -3.83 -11.65
N GLY A 301 5.61 -4.62 -11.19
CA GLY A 301 5.73 -6.05 -11.05
C GLY A 301 4.51 -6.67 -10.38
N SER A 302 4.55 -7.99 -10.23
CA SER A 302 3.52 -8.77 -9.55
C SER A 302 4.16 -9.82 -8.63
N THR A 303 3.36 -10.45 -7.78
CA THR A 303 3.86 -11.53 -6.91
C THR A 303 4.33 -12.74 -7.74
N GLU A 304 3.68 -12.97 -8.89
CA GLU A 304 3.99 -14.05 -9.80
C GLU A 304 5.32 -13.83 -10.52
N THR A 305 5.51 -12.62 -11.06
CA THR A 305 6.65 -12.29 -11.93
C THR A 305 7.88 -11.78 -11.18
N GLY A 306 7.73 -11.23 -9.99
CA GLY A 306 8.74 -10.35 -9.42
C GLY A 306 8.67 -8.96 -10.05
N GLY A 307 9.73 -8.16 -9.91
CA GLY A 307 9.90 -6.88 -10.58
C GLY A 307 10.05 -7.07 -12.09
N ILE A 308 9.39 -6.23 -12.85
CA ILE A 308 9.42 -6.28 -14.31
C ILE A 308 10.18 -5.09 -14.87
N ALA A 309 9.79 -3.89 -14.46
CA ALA A 309 10.30 -2.65 -15.02
C ALA A 309 10.26 -1.52 -13.99
N VAL A 310 11.01 -0.46 -14.29
CA VAL A 310 11.11 0.74 -13.48
C VAL A 310 10.91 1.98 -14.34
N ARG A 311 10.49 3.07 -13.72
CA ARG A 311 10.46 4.39 -14.35
C ARG A 311 10.58 5.51 -13.32
N GLN A 312 10.85 6.72 -13.81
CA GLN A 312 10.71 7.97 -13.07
C GLN A 312 9.80 8.91 -13.86
N GLN A 313 8.80 9.51 -13.21
CA GLN A 313 7.90 10.46 -13.86
C GLN A 313 8.36 11.90 -13.65
N TRP A 314 8.53 12.65 -14.74
CA TRP A 314 8.83 14.10 -14.75
C TRP A 314 7.61 14.92 -15.18
N SER A 315 7.00 14.52 -16.30
CA SER A 315 5.83 15.20 -16.89
C SER A 315 4.57 14.36 -16.88
N GLY A 316 4.69 13.03 -16.69
CA GLY A 316 3.67 12.01 -16.82
C GLY A 316 3.68 11.40 -18.23
N GLY A 317 3.50 10.09 -18.29
CA GLY A 317 3.55 9.32 -19.54
C GLY A 317 4.93 8.79 -19.90
N GLU A 318 5.93 8.91 -19.02
CA GLU A 318 7.24 8.30 -19.24
C GLU A 318 7.12 6.77 -19.30
N PRO A 319 7.84 6.12 -20.25
CA PRO A 319 7.78 4.69 -20.45
C PRO A 319 8.40 3.90 -19.31
N TRP A 320 8.09 2.61 -19.26
CA TRP A 320 8.69 1.65 -18.36
C TRP A 320 9.91 1.00 -18.99
N HIS A 321 11.02 1.01 -18.27
CA HIS A 321 12.29 0.39 -18.64
C HIS A 321 12.40 -0.98 -17.96
N PRO A 322 12.54 -2.09 -18.71
CA PRO A 322 12.71 -3.42 -18.13
C PRO A 322 13.92 -3.50 -17.18
N LEU A 323 13.76 -4.24 -16.07
CA LEU A 323 14.87 -4.51 -15.15
C LEU A 323 15.93 -5.40 -15.83
N PRO A 324 17.20 -5.33 -15.41
CA PRO A 324 18.23 -6.23 -15.88
C PRO A 324 17.82 -7.71 -15.77
N GLY A 325 18.00 -8.48 -16.84
CA GLY A 325 17.62 -9.90 -16.91
C GLY A 325 16.13 -10.17 -17.15
N VAL A 326 15.33 -9.14 -17.36
CA VAL A 326 13.91 -9.24 -17.71
C VAL A 326 13.72 -8.93 -19.19
N ASP A 327 13.20 -9.91 -19.95
CA ASP A 327 12.77 -9.69 -21.31
C ASP A 327 11.24 -9.49 -21.34
N VAL A 328 10.81 -8.54 -22.15
CA VAL A 328 9.40 -8.18 -22.33
C VAL A 328 8.99 -8.34 -23.80
N ALA A 329 7.77 -8.81 -24.03
CA ALA A 329 7.16 -8.98 -25.34
C ALA A 329 5.65 -8.78 -25.23
N THR A 330 4.94 -8.89 -26.34
CA THR A 330 3.48 -8.88 -26.35
C THR A 330 2.91 -10.13 -27.01
N GLU A 331 1.79 -10.63 -26.48
CA GLU A 331 0.97 -11.69 -27.05
C GLU A 331 -0.49 -11.25 -26.95
N ASP A 332 -1.19 -11.14 -28.07
CA ASP A 332 -2.56 -10.60 -28.15
C ASP A 332 -2.73 -9.22 -27.50
N GLY A 333 -1.69 -8.39 -27.56
CA GLY A 333 -1.65 -7.05 -26.95
C GLY A 333 -1.42 -7.05 -25.44
N CYS A 334 -1.23 -8.22 -24.82
CA CYS A 334 -0.93 -8.39 -23.40
C CYS A 334 0.58 -8.54 -23.17
N LEU A 335 1.06 -8.02 -22.05
CA LEU A 335 2.47 -8.09 -21.66
C LEU A 335 2.88 -9.53 -21.37
N VAL A 336 3.96 -9.93 -22.00
CA VAL A 336 4.67 -11.19 -21.77
C VAL A 336 6.01 -10.88 -21.13
N VAL A 337 6.30 -11.56 -20.03
CA VAL A 337 7.54 -11.42 -19.30
C VAL A 337 8.30 -12.73 -19.28
N THR A 338 9.59 -12.70 -19.59
CA THR A 338 10.51 -13.82 -19.42
C THR A 338 11.62 -13.40 -18.47
N SER A 339 11.75 -14.09 -17.34
CA SER A 339 12.70 -13.67 -16.30
C SER A 339 13.07 -14.86 -15.39
N PRO A 340 14.25 -14.83 -14.74
CA PRO A 340 14.63 -15.81 -13.73
C PRO A 340 13.85 -15.66 -12.41
N PHE A 341 13.12 -14.55 -12.21
CA PHE A 341 12.37 -14.27 -10.97
C PHE A 341 11.01 -14.98 -10.93
N ILE A 342 10.52 -15.45 -12.08
CA ILE A 342 9.22 -16.09 -12.22
C ILE A 342 9.30 -17.52 -11.69
N SER A 343 8.43 -17.84 -10.72
CA SER A 343 8.37 -19.16 -10.10
C SER A 343 7.39 -20.09 -10.80
N GLU A 344 6.38 -19.56 -11.48
CA GLU A 344 5.31 -20.30 -12.13
C GLU A 344 5.06 -19.73 -13.52
N GLY A 345 5.10 -20.58 -14.56
CA GLY A 345 4.94 -20.14 -15.94
C GLY A 345 5.33 -21.24 -16.94
N ARG A 346 5.57 -20.84 -18.17
CA ARG A 346 6.05 -21.76 -19.22
C ARG A 346 7.59 -21.72 -19.23
N PRO A 347 8.27 -22.87 -19.03
CA PRO A 347 9.74 -22.90 -19.06
C PRO A 347 10.28 -22.56 -20.45
N GLN A 348 11.39 -21.85 -20.50
CA GLN A 348 12.14 -21.53 -21.71
C GLN A 348 13.41 -22.40 -21.81
N ARG A 349 14.02 -22.46 -23.00
CA ARG A 349 15.24 -23.26 -23.24
C ARG A 349 16.45 -22.82 -22.43
N ASP A 350 16.49 -21.56 -22.04
CA ASP A 350 17.54 -20.95 -21.22
C ASP A 350 17.32 -21.09 -19.71
N GLY A 351 16.29 -21.86 -19.30
CA GLY A 351 15.96 -22.10 -17.90
C GLY A 351 15.12 -21.01 -17.24
N ARG A 352 14.90 -19.87 -17.93
CA ARG A 352 14.00 -18.81 -17.43
C ARG A 352 12.53 -19.23 -17.64
N MET A 353 11.64 -18.56 -16.91
CA MET A 353 10.20 -18.81 -17.02
C MET A 353 9.52 -17.66 -17.77
N ARG A 354 8.52 -18.00 -18.57
CA ARG A 354 7.68 -17.07 -19.32
C ARG A 354 6.29 -17.01 -18.71
N PHE A 355 5.79 -15.79 -18.50
CA PHE A 355 4.48 -15.53 -17.94
C PHE A 355 3.73 -14.47 -18.77
N VAL A 356 2.45 -14.68 -19.02
CA VAL A 356 1.58 -13.72 -19.72
C VAL A 356 0.73 -13.01 -18.67
N LEU A 357 0.85 -11.69 -18.61
CA LEU A 357 0.04 -10.86 -17.72
C LEU A 357 -1.25 -10.42 -18.43
N GLY A 358 -2.24 -10.01 -17.65
CA GLY A 358 -3.45 -9.37 -18.18
C GLY A 358 -3.28 -7.88 -18.48
N ASP A 359 -2.08 -7.34 -18.40
CA ASP A 359 -1.79 -5.92 -18.67
C ASP A 359 -1.52 -5.72 -20.16
N ARG A 360 -2.25 -4.79 -20.79
CA ARG A 360 -2.03 -4.40 -22.19
C ARG A 360 -0.88 -3.41 -22.26
N VAL A 361 -0.07 -3.53 -23.31
CA VAL A 361 1.12 -2.71 -23.50
C VAL A 361 1.25 -2.18 -24.94
N SER A 362 1.92 -1.03 -25.05
CA SER A 362 2.45 -0.49 -26.28
C SER A 362 3.96 -0.34 -26.15
N PHE A 363 4.72 -0.89 -27.11
CA PHE A 363 6.18 -0.83 -27.09
C PHE A 363 6.71 0.35 -27.87
N HIS A 364 7.80 0.96 -27.37
CA HIS A 364 8.64 1.89 -28.07
C HIS A 364 9.74 1.17 -28.85
N ALA A 365 10.39 1.88 -29.78
CA ALA A 365 11.43 1.29 -30.66
C ALA A 365 12.69 0.84 -29.92
N ASP A 366 12.94 1.37 -28.73
CA ASP A 366 14.07 1.06 -27.84
C ASP A 366 13.82 -0.13 -26.90
N GLY A 367 12.62 -0.71 -26.92
CA GLY A 367 12.22 -1.84 -26.06
C GLY A 367 11.52 -1.43 -24.76
N ASP A 368 11.42 -0.15 -24.50
CA ASP A 368 10.59 0.40 -23.43
C ASP A 368 9.11 0.26 -23.76
N PHE A 369 8.23 0.36 -22.73
CA PHE A 369 6.81 0.16 -22.95
C PHE A 369 5.93 1.07 -22.08
N GLU A 370 4.71 1.28 -22.55
CA GLU A 370 3.63 1.92 -21.81
C GLU A 370 2.56 0.89 -21.39
N LEU A 371 2.02 1.07 -20.18
CA LEU A 371 0.88 0.28 -19.70
C LEU A 371 -0.42 0.92 -20.19
N MET A 372 -1.17 0.18 -21.00
CA MET A 372 -2.46 0.58 -21.59
C MET A 372 -3.66 0.12 -20.77
N GLY A 373 -3.42 -0.41 -19.56
CA GLY A 373 -4.44 -0.95 -18.66
C GLY A 373 -4.60 -2.47 -18.79
N ARG A 374 -5.63 -3.05 -18.14
CA ARG A 374 -5.81 -4.51 -18.05
C ARG A 374 -6.81 -5.02 -19.07
N ALA A 375 -6.46 -6.14 -19.71
CA ALA A 375 -7.31 -6.82 -20.69
C ALA A 375 -8.57 -7.45 -20.06
N ASP A 376 -8.50 -7.84 -18.79
CA ASP A 376 -9.63 -8.42 -18.02
C ASP A 376 -10.67 -7.38 -17.58
N ARG A 377 -10.44 -6.07 -17.82
CA ARG A 377 -11.37 -4.98 -17.55
C ARG A 377 -12.07 -4.47 -18.81
N VAL A 378 -12.26 -5.36 -19.79
CA VAL A 378 -13.13 -5.11 -20.95
C VAL A 378 -14.53 -5.63 -20.63
N VAL A 379 -15.51 -4.75 -20.69
CA VAL A 379 -16.92 -5.09 -20.43
C VAL A 379 -17.76 -5.02 -21.70
N LYS A 380 -18.82 -5.82 -21.77
CA LYS A 380 -19.76 -5.80 -22.88
C LYS A 380 -21.03 -5.07 -22.45
N ILE A 381 -21.35 -3.96 -23.12
CA ILE A 381 -22.52 -3.12 -22.83
C ILE A 381 -23.30 -2.92 -24.14
N ALA A 382 -24.57 -3.31 -24.15
CA ALA A 382 -25.42 -3.21 -25.35
C ALA A 382 -24.70 -3.72 -26.61
N GLU A 383 -24.14 -4.94 -26.55
CA GLU A 383 -23.39 -5.62 -27.64
C GLU A 383 -22.05 -4.98 -28.03
N LYS A 384 -21.65 -3.85 -27.42
CA LYS A 384 -20.38 -3.18 -27.66
C LYS A 384 -19.36 -3.51 -26.58
N ARG A 385 -18.08 -3.69 -26.98
CA ARG A 385 -16.97 -3.87 -26.05
C ARG A 385 -16.43 -2.51 -25.61
N LEU A 386 -16.21 -2.34 -24.31
CA LEU A 386 -15.63 -1.17 -23.72
C LEU A 386 -14.43 -1.57 -22.87
N SER A 387 -13.27 -0.99 -23.14
CA SER A 387 -12.12 -1.01 -22.24
C SER A 387 -12.32 0.06 -21.15
N LEU A 388 -12.58 -0.37 -19.93
CA LEU A 388 -12.69 0.55 -18.80
C LEU A 388 -11.38 1.34 -18.59
N PRO A 389 -10.19 0.73 -18.66
CA PRO A 389 -8.92 1.45 -18.56
C PRO A 389 -8.74 2.54 -19.62
N GLU A 390 -9.14 2.29 -20.86
CA GLU A 390 -9.06 3.29 -21.94
C GLU A 390 -9.91 4.52 -21.63
N MET A 391 -11.13 4.32 -21.18
CA MET A 391 -12.03 5.42 -20.78
C MET A 391 -11.51 6.13 -19.51
N GLU A 392 -10.88 5.42 -18.56
CA GLU A 392 -10.21 6.02 -17.41
C GLU A 392 -9.06 6.94 -17.83
N GLN A 393 -8.21 6.48 -18.74
CA GLN A 393 -7.12 7.30 -19.27
C GLN A 393 -7.67 8.57 -19.95
N ARG A 394 -8.72 8.42 -20.74
CA ARG A 394 -9.37 9.56 -21.37
C ARG A 394 -9.92 10.56 -20.34
N LEU A 395 -10.57 10.10 -19.28
CA LEU A 395 -11.02 10.95 -18.18
C LEU A 395 -9.87 11.71 -17.52
N LYS A 396 -8.73 11.07 -17.30
CA LYS A 396 -7.56 11.69 -16.68
C LYS A 396 -6.90 12.79 -17.52
N THR A 397 -7.16 12.83 -18.82
CA THR A 397 -6.70 13.95 -19.67
C THR A 397 -7.51 15.23 -19.45
N HIS A 398 -8.67 15.17 -18.77
CA HIS A 398 -9.48 16.34 -18.49
C HIS A 398 -8.93 17.12 -17.28
N PRO A 399 -8.75 18.47 -17.34
CA PRO A 399 -8.18 19.28 -16.25
C PRO A 399 -8.93 19.19 -14.92
N ALA A 400 -10.20 18.83 -14.96
CA ALA A 400 -11.04 18.67 -13.76
C ALA A 400 -10.79 17.35 -13.01
N VAL A 401 -10.03 16.40 -13.55
CA VAL A 401 -9.86 15.05 -13.01
C VAL A 401 -8.42 14.85 -12.53
N ALA A 402 -8.26 14.54 -11.25
CA ALA A 402 -6.99 14.10 -10.69
C ALA A 402 -6.83 12.58 -10.83
N GLU A 403 -7.87 11.83 -10.45
CA GLU A 403 -7.90 10.37 -10.60
C GLU A 403 -9.31 9.93 -11.03
N ALA A 404 -9.37 8.85 -11.81
CA ALA A 404 -10.61 8.24 -12.26
C ALA A 404 -10.49 6.72 -12.27
N VAL A 405 -11.51 6.04 -11.76
CA VAL A 405 -11.66 4.59 -11.85
C VAL A 405 -13.08 4.25 -12.24
N LEU A 406 -13.22 3.34 -13.22
CA LEU A 406 -14.51 2.88 -13.71
C LEU A 406 -14.80 1.46 -13.23
N VAL A 407 -16.05 1.17 -12.99
CA VAL A 407 -16.53 -0.17 -12.63
C VAL A 407 -17.73 -0.57 -13.47
N ALA A 408 -17.85 -1.87 -13.72
CA ALA A 408 -19.07 -2.44 -14.28
C ALA A 408 -20.08 -2.63 -13.15
N LEU A 409 -21.26 -2.09 -13.32
CA LEU A 409 -22.39 -2.19 -12.39
C LEU A 409 -23.48 -3.04 -13.01
N GLU A 410 -23.90 -4.08 -12.32
CA GLU A 410 -25.05 -4.88 -12.72
C GLU A 410 -26.33 -4.26 -12.12
N HIS A 411 -27.25 -3.85 -12.98
CA HIS A 411 -28.52 -3.29 -12.56
C HIS A 411 -29.67 -3.86 -13.38
N ARG A 412 -30.55 -4.62 -12.74
CA ARG A 412 -31.73 -5.26 -13.36
C ARG A 412 -31.39 -6.11 -14.60
N GLY A 413 -30.27 -6.82 -14.57
CA GLY A 413 -29.80 -7.67 -15.67
C GLY A 413 -29.10 -6.92 -16.81
N GLU A 414 -28.85 -5.62 -16.66
CA GLU A 414 -28.05 -4.83 -17.62
C GLU A 414 -26.74 -4.39 -16.97
N THR A 415 -25.64 -4.51 -17.73
CA THR A 415 -24.34 -3.96 -17.32
C THR A 415 -24.26 -2.48 -17.68
N ARG A 416 -23.88 -1.64 -16.72
CA ARG A 416 -23.68 -0.19 -16.86
C ARG A 416 -22.33 0.22 -16.33
N VAL A 417 -21.80 1.36 -16.79
CA VAL A 417 -20.56 1.93 -16.27
C VAL A 417 -20.85 2.86 -15.10
N GLY A 418 -20.18 2.62 -13.99
CA GLY A 418 -20.04 3.56 -12.87
C GLY A 418 -18.68 4.23 -12.90
N ALA A 419 -18.62 5.53 -12.59
CA ALA A 419 -17.37 6.29 -12.51
C ALA A 419 -17.12 6.80 -11.09
N VAL A 420 -15.94 6.56 -10.56
CA VAL A 420 -15.42 7.17 -9.32
C VAL A 420 -14.36 8.18 -9.70
N ILE A 421 -14.54 9.43 -9.31
CA ILE A 421 -13.69 10.56 -9.70
C ILE A 421 -13.12 11.23 -8.46
N VAL A 422 -11.80 11.44 -8.47
CA VAL A 422 -11.12 12.38 -7.58
C VAL A 422 -10.94 13.69 -8.36
N PRO A 423 -11.57 14.80 -7.94
CA PRO A 423 -11.49 16.06 -8.69
C PRO A 423 -10.13 16.73 -8.49
N ALA A 424 -9.54 17.22 -9.57
CA ALA A 424 -8.45 18.20 -9.56
C ALA A 424 -8.96 19.58 -9.11
N GLN A 425 -8.08 20.57 -8.98
CA GLN A 425 -8.45 21.94 -8.58
C GLN A 425 -9.57 22.51 -9.47
N ALA A 426 -9.46 22.37 -10.79
CA ALA A 426 -10.49 22.82 -11.72
C ALA A 426 -11.82 22.07 -11.51
N GLY A 427 -11.78 20.78 -11.18
CA GLY A 427 -12.97 19.99 -10.88
C GLY A 427 -13.65 20.41 -9.58
N ARG A 428 -12.91 20.83 -8.57
CA ARG A 428 -13.45 21.35 -7.31
C ARG A 428 -14.18 22.67 -7.52
N ILE A 429 -13.68 23.52 -8.42
CA ILE A 429 -14.36 24.77 -8.83
C ILE A 429 -15.70 24.43 -9.48
N VAL A 430 -15.73 23.53 -10.48
CA VAL A 430 -16.96 23.10 -11.15
C VAL A 430 -17.96 22.49 -10.15
N LEU A 431 -17.46 21.71 -9.17
CA LEU A 431 -18.30 21.15 -8.11
C LEU A 431 -18.95 22.23 -7.24
N ALA A 432 -18.20 23.28 -6.88
CA ALA A 432 -18.72 24.37 -6.08
C ALA A 432 -19.76 25.19 -6.84
N GLU A 433 -19.56 25.44 -8.14
CA GLU A 433 -20.44 26.27 -8.98
C GLU A 433 -21.68 25.52 -9.50
N SER A 434 -21.50 24.27 -9.95
CA SER A 434 -22.50 23.53 -10.72
C SER A 434 -22.87 22.17 -10.11
N GLY A 435 -22.29 21.85 -8.97
CA GLY A 435 -22.53 20.59 -8.25
C GLY A 435 -22.06 19.35 -9.02
N ARG A 436 -22.39 18.17 -8.49
CA ARG A 436 -22.01 16.88 -9.10
C ARG A 436 -22.59 16.69 -10.51
N ARG A 437 -23.80 17.24 -10.77
CA ARG A 437 -24.43 17.15 -12.10
C ARG A 437 -23.65 17.96 -13.13
N GLY A 438 -23.15 19.15 -12.78
CA GLY A 438 -22.31 19.96 -13.64
C GLY A 438 -21.02 19.23 -14.01
N LEU A 439 -20.30 18.72 -13.02
CA LEU A 439 -19.04 17.98 -13.26
C LEU A 439 -19.28 16.75 -14.14
N SER A 440 -20.29 15.91 -13.84
CA SER A 440 -20.57 14.71 -14.64
C SER A 440 -20.96 15.05 -16.09
N LYS A 441 -21.70 16.14 -16.32
CA LYS A 441 -22.04 16.62 -17.66
C LYS A 441 -20.79 17.00 -18.43
N THR A 442 -19.91 17.82 -17.86
CA THR A 442 -18.64 18.22 -18.47
C THR A 442 -17.76 17.01 -18.83
N LEU A 443 -17.66 16.02 -17.94
CA LEU A 443 -16.86 14.83 -18.20
C LEU A 443 -17.52 13.91 -19.26
N MET A 444 -18.83 13.80 -19.31
CA MET A 444 -19.51 13.08 -20.41
C MET A 444 -19.31 13.76 -21.75
N GLU A 445 -19.34 15.09 -21.81
CA GLU A 445 -19.05 15.86 -23.03
C GLU A 445 -17.60 15.62 -23.49
N HIS A 446 -16.64 15.49 -22.55
CA HIS A 446 -15.24 15.16 -22.85
C HIS A 446 -15.06 13.74 -23.42
N LEU A 447 -15.85 12.77 -22.94
CA LEU A 447 -15.80 11.38 -23.41
C LEU A 447 -16.54 11.15 -24.72
N SER A 448 -17.56 11.95 -25.02
CA SER A 448 -18.48 11.72 -26.14
C SER A 448 -17.85 11.69 -27.53
N PRO A 449 -16.71 12.34 -27.82
CA PRO A 449 -16.04 12.22 -29.12
C PRO A 449 -15.43 10.83 -29.36
N ASP A 450 -15.01 10.14 -28.30
CA ASP A 450 -14.25 8.89 -28.37
C ASP A 450 -15.07 7.64 -28.06
N PHE A 451 -16.20 7.81 -27.35
CA PHE A 451 -17.03 6.69 -26.90
C PHE A 451 -18.49 6.89 -27.26
N ASP A 452 -19.13 5.81 -27.71
CA ASP A 452 -20.56 5.79 -27.96
C ASP A 452 -21.37 6.15 -26.71
N ARG A 453 -22.44 6.90 -26.87
CA ARG A 453 -23.29 7.37 -25.78
C ARG A 453 -23.80 6.26 -24.83
N VAL A 454 -24.00 5.05 -25.34
CA VAL A 454 -24.44 3.88 -24.56
C VAL A 454 -23.36 3.39 -23.58
N LEU A 455 -22.08 3.63 -23.89
CA LEU A 455 -20.93 3.22 -23.11
C LEU A 455 -20.54 4.23 -22.03
N LEU A 456 -21.06 5.48 -22.10
CA LEU A 456 -20.70 6.52 -21.15
C LEU A 456 -21.20 6.19 -19.72
N PRO A 457 -20.44 6.57 -18.69
CA PRO A 457 -20.82 6.32 -17.30
C PRO A 457 -22.21 6.89 -16.97
N ARG A 458 -23.05 6.04 -16.38
CA ARG A 458 -24.43 6.40 -15.97
C ARG A 458 -24.49 6.85 -14.52
N VAL A 459 -23.59 6.37 -13.69
CA VAL A 459 -23.56 6.65 -12.25
C VAL A 459 -22.18 7.19 -11.89
N TRP A 460 -22.15 8.34 -11.21
CA TRP A 460 -20.94 9.04 -10.84
C TRP A 460 -20.78 9.13 -9.33
N ARG A 461 -19.60 8.87 -8.81
CA ARG A 461 -19.21 9.10 -7.42
C ARG A 461 -18.02 10.04 -7.40
N VAL A 462 -18.10 11.06 -6.57
CA VAL A 462 -17.00 12.00 -6.34
C VAL A 462 -16.50 11.76 -4.93
N VAL A 463 -15.21 11.50 -4.83
CA VAL A 463 -14.51 11.21 -3.58
C VAL A 463 -13.28 12.12 -3.46
N ASP A 464 -12.83 12.38 -2.24
CA ASP A 464 -11.62 13.18 -2.02
C ASP A 464 -10.36 12.39 -2.36
N GLU A 465 -10.38 11.07 -2.15
CA GLU A 465 -9.34 10.13 -2.55
C GLU A 465 -9.94 8.76 -2.88
N LEU A 466 -9.24 7.97 -3.72
CA LEU A 466 -9.65 6.61 -4.01
C LEU A 466 -9.49 5.73 -2.76
N PRO A 467 -10.49 4.90 -2.44
CA PRO A 467 -10.36 3.99 -1.30
C PRO A 467 -9.27 2.94 -1.60
N CYS A 468 -8.28 2.84 -0.72
CA CYS A 468 -7.19 1.89 -0.85
C CYS A 468 -7.20 0.88 0.30
N ASP A 469 -6.75 -0.35 0.03
CA ASP A 469 -6.47 -1.33 1.07
C ASP A 469 -5.12 -1.03 1.78
N ALA A 470 -4.77 -1.83 2.77
CA ALA A 470 -3.51 -1.71 3.51
C ALA A 470 -2.25 -1.86 2.61
N GLN A 471 -2.42 -2.30 1.36
CA GLN A 471 -1.36 -2.47 0.37
C GLN A 471 -1.32 -1.31 -0.64
N GLY A 472 -2.18 -0.30 -0.48
CA GLY A 472 -2.29 0.83 -1.41
C GLY A 472 -3.00 0.49 -2.73
N LYS A 473 -3.63 -0.69 -2.84
CA LYS A 473 -4.45 -1.07 -4.00
C LYS A 473 -5.89 -0.65 -3.78
N THR A 474 -6.56 -0.33 -4.87
CA THR A 474 -8.01 -0.02 -4.87
C THR A 474 -8.79 -1.30 -5.23
N PRO A 475 -9.35 -2.04 -4.26
CA PRO A 475 -10.12 -3.25 -4.54
C PRO A 475 -11.42 -2.91 -5.27
N ILE A 476 -11.76 -3.69 -6.29
CA ILE A 476 -13.02 -3.52 -7.05
C ILE A 476 -14.24 -3.61 -6.13
N ALA A 477 -14.21 -4.51 -5.14
CA ALA A 477 -15.30 -4.66 -4.17
C ALA A 477 -15.55 -3.38 -3.38
N THR A 478 -14.49 -2.67 -2.96
CA THR A 478 -14.60 -1.38 -2.25
C THR A 478 -15.16 -0.28 -3.17
N LEU A 479 -14.76 -0.26 -4.44
CA LEU A 479 -15.33 0.66 -5.43
C LEU A 479 -16.81 0.37 -5.68
N LEU A 480 -17.20 -0.89 -5.83
CA LEU A 480 -18.59 -1.30 -6.02
C LEU A 480 -19.45 -0.92 -4.82
N ALA A 481 -18.94 -1.03 -3.59
CA ALA A 481 -19.65 -0.61 -2.39
C ALA A 481 -20.06 0.88 -2.42
N LEU A 482 -19.27 1.75 -3.07
CA LEU A 482 -19.63 3.15 -3.27
C LEU A 482 -20.93 3.35 -4.09
N PHE A 483 -21.30 2.37 -4.90
CA PHE A 483 -22.49 2.41 -5.75
C PHE A 483 -23.70 1.68 -5.13
N VAL A 484 -23.47 0.80 -4.18
CA VAL A 484 -24.53 0.10 -3.42
C VAL A 484 -25.09 1.02 -2.33
N ALA A 485 -24.27 1.88 -1.73
CA ALA A 485 -24.72 2.94 -0.84
C ALA A 485 -25.62 3.90 -1.64
N GLY A 486 -26.93 3.77 -1.44
CA GLY A 486 -27.97 4.37 -2.27
C GLY A 486 -27.82 5.88 -2.51
N GLU A 487 -28.19 6.32 -3.69
CA GLU A 487 -28.50 7.73 -3.94
C GLU A 487 -29.60 8.14 -2.95
N GLY A 488 -29.22 8.95 -1.95
CA GLY A 488 -30.17 9.48 -0.97
C GLY A 488 -29.97 9.00 0.47
N ALA A 489 -28.98 8.14 0.79
CA ALA A 489 -28.70 7.84 2.19
C ALA A 489 -28.33 9.13 2.94
N PRO A 490 -29.05 9.48 4.03
CA PRO A 490 -28.79 10.68 4.78
C PRO A 490 -27.39 10.67 5.38
N ARG A 491 -26.70 11.82 5.34
CA ARG A 491 -25.38 12.01 5.93
C ARG A 491 -25.42 12.76 7.27
N LYS A 492 -26.61 13.19 7.66
CA LYS A 492 -26.87 13.89 8.90
C LYS A 492 -27.94 13.15 9.67
N PRO A 493 -27.96 13.22 10.98
CA PRO A 493 -29.08 12.74 11.77
C PRO A 493 -30.34 13.55 11.44
N GLU A 494 -31.50 12.97 11.65
CA GLU A 494 -32.80 13.65 11.55
C GLU A 494 -32.92 14.59 12.76
N VAL A 495 -33.30 15.85 12.47
CA VAL A 495 -33.52 16.85 13.53
C VAL A 495 -34.95 16.71 14.01
N ILE A 496 -35.13 16.42 15.30
CA ILE A 496 -36.45 16.34 15.96
C ILE A 496 -36.80 17.68 16.60
N ALA A 497 -35.84 18.25 17.36
CA ALA A 497 -36.01 19.53 18.03
C ALA A 497 -34.68 20.25 18.18
N VAL A 498 -34.70 21.57 18.17
CA VAL A 498 -33.51 22.41 18.39
C VAL A 498 -33.90 23.49 19.40
N ARG A 499 -33.05 23.66 20.41
CA ARG A 499 -33.09 24.75 21.37
C ARG A 499 -31.77 25.51 21.31
N ARG A 500 -31.84 26.80 21.05
CA ARG A 500 -30.68 27.68 20.94
C ARG A 500 -30.69 28.75 22.03
N GLU A 501 -29.58 28.88 22.72
CA GLU A 501 -29.28 29.94 23.63
C GLU A 501 -28.01 30.69 23.15
N ARG A 502 -27.64 31.79 23.77
CA ARG A 502 -26.58 32.69 23.24
C ARG A 502 -25.23 32.00 22.98
N GLN A 503 -24.87 31.00 23.78
CA GLN A 503 -23.61 30.27 23.72
C GLN A 503 -23.79 28.76 23.69
N GLN A 504 -25.02 28.27 23.60
CA GLN A 504 -25.36 26.87 23.68
C GLN A 504 -26.38 26.48 22.59
N LEU A 505 -26.17 25.34 21.96
CA LEU A 505 -27.13 24.70 21.08
C LEU A 505 -27.39 23.28 21.59
N GLU A 506 -28.66 22.96 21.78
CA GLU A 506 -29.12 21.62 22.11
C GLU A 506 -30.03 21.11 20.99
N CYS A 507 -29.65 19.98 20.41
CA CYS A 507 -30.39 19.33 19.33
C CYS A 507 -30.86 17.95 19.82
N GLN A 508 -32.16 17.67 19.71
CA GLN A 508 -32.67 16.31 19.77
C GLN A 508 -32.65 15.75 18.36
N LEU A 509 -31.94 14.66 18.16
CA LEU A 509 -31.61 14.08 16.88
C LEU A 509 -31.91 12.59 16.88
N ARG A 510 -32.22 12.00 15.67
CA ARG A 510 -32.35 10.55 15.47
C ARG A 510 -31.37 10.10 14.42
N ILE A 511 -30.73 8.95 14.64
CA ILE A 511 -29.87 8.30 13.65
C ILE A 511 -30.76 7.57 12.64
N PRO A 512 -30.76 7.95 11.34
CA PRO A 512 -31.44 7.18 10.31
C PRO A 512 -30.92 5.75 10.21
N GLU A 513 -31.80 4.77 10.01
CA GLU A 513 -31.46 3.36 9.80
C GLU A 513 -30.45 3.14 8.64
N ASN A 514 -30.54 4.02 7.63
CA ASN A 514 -29.71 4.00 6.42
C ASN A 514 -28.71 5.16 6.37
N LEU A 515 -28.22 5.65 7.52
CA LEU A 515 -27.21 6.72 7.54
C LEU A 515 -25.97 6.29 6.73
N ALA A 516 -25.52 7.14 5.80
CA ALA A 516 -24.42 6.83 4.86
C ALA A 516 -23.10 6.41 5.52
N PHE A 517 -22.89 6.77 6.79
CA PHE A 517 -21.67 6.45 7.55
C PHE A 517 -21.74 5.13 8.31
N LEU A 518 -22.84 4.38 8.23
CA LEU A 518 -22.94 3.04 8.82
C LEU A 518 -22.28 1.98 7.95
N ASP A 519 -22.15 2.24 6.64
CA ASP A 519 -21.49 1.33 5.72
C ASP A 519 -19.99 1.22 6.04
N GLY A 520 -19.53 -0.02 6.24
CA GLY A 520 -18.13 -0.33 6.58
C GLY A 520 -17.79 -0.35 8.07
N HIS A 521 -18.69 0.05 8.97
CA HIS A 521 -18.53 -0.05 10.41
C HIS A 521 -19.31 -1.26 10.95
N PHE A 522 -18.62 -2.40 11.03
CA PHE A 522 -19.11 -3.69 11.54
C PHE A 522 -20.36 -4.21 10.83
N PRO A 523 -20.22 -4.90 9.68
CA PRO A 523 -21.34 -5.33 8.83
C PRO A 523 -22.45 -6.14 9.55
N SER A 524 -22.12 -6.83 10.64
CA SER A 524 -23.07 -7.60 11.47
C SER A 524 -23.61 -6.82 12.67
N PHE A 525 -23.06 -5.62 12.96
CA PHE A 525 -23.47 -4.79 14.09
C PHE A 525 -23.16 -3.32 13.79
N PRO A 526 -24.00 -2.63 13.01
CA PRO A 526 -23.72 -1.26 12.60
C PRO A 526 -23.76 -0.29 13.78
N ILE A 527 -22.72 0.55 13.87
CA ILE A 527 -22.59 1.60 14.90
C ILE A 527 -22.21 2.93 14.25
N VAL A 528 -22.55 4.03 14.90
CA VAL A 528 -22.06 5.36 14.51
C VAL A 528 -20.64 5.54 15.03
N ALA A 529 -19.67 5.55 14.12
CA ALA A 529 -18.27 5.71 14.49
C ALA A 529 -18.01 7.02 15.25
N GLY A 530 -17.00 7.04 16.12
CA GLY A 530 -16.67 8.21 16.91
C GLY A 530 -16.34 9.45 16.08
N VAL A 531 -15.66 9.28 14.95
CA VAL A 531 -15.36 10.38 14.00
C VAL A 531 -16.64 10.96 13.38
N VAL A 532 -17.66 10.13 13.16
CA VAL A 532 -18.96 10.58 12.65
C VAL A 532 -19.73 11.38 13.72
N GLN A 533 -19.65 10.97 15.00
CA GLN A 533 -20.19 11.74 16.11
C GLN A 533 -19.55 13.12 16.20
N LEU A 534 -18.22 13.22 16.02
CA LEU A 534 -17.51 14.50 15.95
C LEU A 534 -17.95 15.34 14.73
N HIS A 535 -18.22 14.72 13.59
CA HIS A 535 -18.76 15.43 12.44
C HIS A 535 -20.13 16.07 12.75
N PHE A 536 -21.00 15.41 13.53
CA PHE A 536 -22.27 15.99 13.98
C PHE A 536 -22.03 17.15 14.95
N VAL A 537 -21.07 17.03 15.87
CA VAL A 537 -20.65 18.12 16.78
C VAL A 537 -20.18 19.33 15.99
N MET A 538 -19.32 19.15 14.99
CA MET A 538 -18.83 20.27 14.17
C MET A 538 -19.97 20.95 13.42
N GLY A 539 -20.91 20.20 12.86
CA GLY A 539 -22.10 20.78 12.23
C GLY A 539 -22.97 21.59 13.17
N ALA A 540 -23.14 21.14 14.42
CA ALA A 540 -23.87 21.89 15.45
C ALA A 540 -23.13 23.16 15.90
N LEU A 541 -21.79 23.10 15.98
CA LEU A 541 -20.96 24.27 16.29
C LEU A 541 -21.00 25.33 15.20
N GLU A 542 -20.95 24.94 13.93
CA GLU A 542 -21.10 25.85 12.78
C GLU A 542 -22.48 26.52 12.78
N GLU A 543 -23.53 25.77 13.11
CA GLU A 543 -24.88 26.30 13.23
C GLU A 543 -25.00 27.30 14.40
N LEU A 544 -24.38 27.01 15.57
CA LEU A 544 -24.34 27.90 16.72
C LEU A 544 -23.59 29.19 16.41
N LEU A 545 -22.44 29.09 15.76
CA LEU A 545 -21.55 30.22 15.46
C LEU A 545 -22.03 31.04 14.24
N GLY A 546 -22.81 30.44 13.35
CA GLY A 546 -23.24 31.08 12.10
C GLY A 546 -22.11 31.25 11.07
N THR A 547 -20.98 30.55 11.24
CA THR A 547 -19.80 30.59 10.37
C THR A 547 -19.11 29.24 10.33
N THR A 548 -18.29 29.02 9.30
CA THR A 548 -17.47 27.79 9.19
C THR A 548 -16.41 27.76 10.28
N ALA A 549 -16.31 26.64 10.96
CA ALA A 549 -15.32 26.42 12.03
C ALA A 549 -14.49 25.19 11.73
N ARG A 550 -13.19 25.28 12.04
CA ARG A 550 -12.26 24.13 11.95
C ARG A 550 -11.83 23.71 13.33
N LEU A 551 -11.76 22.41 13.54
CA LEU A 551 -11.22 21.86 14.77
C LEU A 551 -9.70 22.11 14.81
N ALA A 552 -9.24 22.90 15.77
CA ALA A 552 -7.82 23.16 15.97
C ALA A 552 -7.18 22.09 16.87
N THR A 553 -7.81 21.79 18.01
CA THR A 553 -7.34 20.76 18.94
C THR A 553 -8.51 20.09 19.66
N LEU A 554 -8.35 18.81 20.01
CA LEU A 554 -9.19 18.10 20.99
C LEU A 554 -8.39 17.93 22.27
N GLU A 555 -8.87 18.53 23.37
CA GLU A 555 -8.19 18.50 24.67
C GLU A 555 -8.65 17.31 25.52
N ALA A 556 -9.90 16.90 25.39
CA ALA A 556 -10.46 15.72 26.03
C ALA A 556 -11.55 15.12 25.13
N LEU A 557 -11.48 13.82 24.88
CA LEU A 557 -12.48 13.09 24.12
C LEU A 557 -12.71 11.73 24.78
N LYS A 558 -13.97 11.40 25.05
CA LYS A 558 -14.36 10.12 25.65
C LYS A 558 -15.56 9.55 24.92
N PHE A 559 -15.43 8.34 24.41
CA PHE A 559 -16.53 7.50 23.94
C PHE A 559 -16.86 6.52 25.06
N ARG A 560 -18.09 6.51 25.55
CA ARG A 560 -18.52 5.74 26.72
C ARG A 560 -19.49 4.63 26.37
N ASP A 561 -20.29 4.84 25.32
CA ASP A 561 -21.30 3.88 24.89
C ASP A 561 -21.50 3.94 23.38
N LEU A 562 -22.16 2.94 22.82
CA LEU A 562 -22.41 2.83 21.38
C LEU A 562 -23.66 3.60 20.99
N LEU A 563 -23.56 4.41 19.93
CA LEU A 563 -24.68 5.06 19.30
C LEU A 563 -25.10 4.23 18.08
N LEU A 564 -26.36 3.78 18.07
CA LEU A 564 -26.87 2.81 17.10
C LEU A 564 -27.86 3.45 16.09
N PRO A 565 -28.06 2.83 14.92
CA PRO A 565 -29.13 3.22 13.99
C PRO A 565 -30.50 3.22 14.68
N GLY A 566 -31.39 4.12 14.25
CA GLY A 566 -32.71 4.29 14.83
C GLY A 566 -32.78 5.00 16.18
N GLN A 567 -31.63 5.17 16.86
CA GLN A 567 -31.58 5.71 18.21
C GLN A 567 -31.73 7.24 18.24
N GLU A 568 -32.50 7.73 19.23
CA GLU A 568 -32.61 9.15 19.51
C GLU A 568 -31.59 9.59 20.54
N PHE A 569 -30.99 10.76 20.33
CA PHE A 569 -29.98 11.32 21.23
C PHE A 569 -30.07 12.82 21.31
N LEU A 570 -29.58 13.37 22.41
CA LEU A 570 -29.39 14.80 22.64
C LEU A 570 -27.93 15.14 22.34
N LEU A 571 -27.72 16.06 21.42
CA LEU A 571 -26.42 16.70 21.17
C LEU A 571 -26.47 18.11 21.77
N ARG A 572 -25.65 18.33 22.80
CA ARG A 572 -25.44 19.65 23.38
C ARG A 572 -24.04 20.12 23.04
N VAL A 573 -23.93 21.32 22.51
CA VAL A 573 -22.66 22.03 22.30
C VAL A 573 -22.71 23.37 23.01
N GLU A 574 -21.60 23.74 23.60
CA GLU A 574 -21.42 25.02 24.31
C GLU A 574 -20.10 25.65 23.87
N VAL A 575 -20.10 26.97 23.61
CA VAL A 575 -18.93 27.70 23.15
C VAL A 575 -18.62 28.80 24.16
N ALA A 576 -17.36 28.95 24.56
CA ALA A 576 -16.91 29.99 25.45
C ALA A 576 -17.11 31.40 24.84
N GLU A 577 -17.14 32.43 25.67
CA GLU A 577 -17.40 33.82 25.22
C GLU A 577 -16.43 34.34 24.14
N ASN A 578 -15.19 33.80 24.11
CA ASN A 578 -14.20 34.14 23.09
C ASN A 578 -14.38 33.39 21.76
N GLY A 579 -15.35 32.48 21.64
CA GLY A 579 -15.58 31.68 20.44
C GLY A 579 -14.56 30.58 20.15
N GLU A 580 -13.46 30.51 20.89
CA GLU A 580 -12.33 29.62 20.57
C GLU A 580 -12.40 28.24 21.23
N ARG A 581 -13.07 28.14 22.37
CA ARG A 581 -13.20 26.87 23.11
C ARG A 581 -14.62 26.37 23.08
N PHE A 582 -14.76 25.05 22.99
CA PHE A 582 -16.06 24.42 23.04
C PHE A 582 -16.03 23.15 23.91
N GLU A 583 -17.21 22.82 24.40
CA GLU A 583 -17.51 21.54 25.04
C GLU A 583 -18.73 20.91 24.36
N PHE A 584 -18.81 19.58 24.40
CA PHE A 584 -19.96 18.86 23.86
C PHE A 584 -20.29 17.60 24.65
N VAL A 585 -21.55 17.20 24.59
CA VAL A 585 -22.06 15.95 25.13
C VAL A 585 -23.09 15.39 24.15
N LEU A 586 -22.96 14.11 23.82
CA LEU A 586 -23.98 13.29 23.21
C LEU A 586 -24.55 12.33 24.27
N ALA A 587 -25.83 12.40 24.54
CA ALA A 587 -26.50 11.57 25.54
C ALA A 587 -27.78 10.95 24.98
N ASP A 588 -28.23 9.86 25.58
CA ASP A 588 -29.49 9.21 25.21
C ASP A 588 -30.67 10.17 25.49
N ALA A 589 -31.59 10.33 24.51
CA ALA A 589 -32.70 11.27 24.65
C ALA A 589 -33.72 10.82 25.69
N GLN A 590 -33.84 9.51 25.94
CA GLN A 590 -34.78 8.93 26.93
C GLN A 590 -34.12 8.72 28.30
N GLN A 591 -32.79 8.57 28.31
CA GLN A 591 -32.00 8.37 29.54
C GLN A 591 -30.79 9.33 29.56
N PRO A 592 -30.98 10.61 29.94
CA PRO A 592 -29.91 11.64 29.86
C PRO A 592 -28.65 11.31 30.67
N GLY A 593 -28.72 10.42 31.63
CA GLY A 593 -27.56 9.91 32.38
C GLY A 593 -26.67 8.95 31.56
N ARG A 594 -27.14 8.41 30.46
CA ARG A 594 -26.42 7.56 29.52
C ARG A 594 -25.74 8.41 28.45
N VAL A 595 -24.44 8.59 28.59
CA VAL A 595 -23.62 9.42 27.71
C VAL A 595 -22.91 8.57 26.68
N PHE A 596 -23.14 8.82 25.37
CA PHE A 596 -22.45 8.14 24.26
C PHE A 596 -21.05 8.68 24.09
N SER A 597 -20.93 10.00 23.98
CA SER A 597 -19.62 10.66 23.92
C SER A 597 -19.65 12.05 24.53
N SER A 598 -18.48 12.51 24.95
CA SER A 598 -18.27 13.86 25.44
C SER A 598 -16.84 14.32 25.17
N GLY A 599 -16.66 15.62 25.04
CA GLY A 599 -15.34 16.17 24.82
C GLY A 599 -15.30 17.68 24.88
N ARG A 600 -14.09 18.21 24.82
CA ARG A 600 -13.81 19.63 24.70
C ARG A 600 -12.61 19.86 23.80
N GLY A 601 -12.55 21.05 23.21
CA GLY A 601 -11.47 21.38 22.30
C GLY A 601 -11.43 22.87 21.97
N ARG A 602 -10.61 23.17 20.95
CA ARG A 602 -10.49 24.53 20.41
C ARG A 602 -10.87 24.55 18.94
N LEU A 603 -11.48 25.66 18.56
CA LEU A 603 -11.84 25.96 17.18
C LEU A 603 -10.87 27.00 16.61
N ARG A 604 -10.68 26.91 15.30
CA ARG A 604 -10.15 27.98 14.48
C ARG A 604 -11.30 28.47 13.60
N ILE A 605 -11.69 29.71 13.82
CA ILE A 605 -12.71 30.37 13.00
C ILE A 605 -11.95 31.03 11.85
N ASP A 606 -12.26 30.68 10.63
CA ASP A 606 -11.73 31.37 9.45
C ASP A 606 -12.46 32.73 9.36
N PRO A 607 -11.74 33.87 9.22
CA PRO A 607 -12.30 35.21 9.21
C PRO A 607 -13.23 35.48 8.02
#